data_9b35ee979ba5c7a6af59c0fcf41ddc7b
#
_entry.id   9b35ee979ba5c7a6af59c0fcf41ddc7b
#
_cell.length_a   1.000
_cell.length_b   1.000
_cell.length_c   1.000
_cell.angle_alpha   90.00
_cell.angle_beta   90.00
_cell.angle_gamma   90.00
#
_symmetry.space_group_name_H-M   'P 1'
#
loop_
_entity.id
_entity.type
_entity.pdbx_description
1 polymer ?
#
loop_
_entity_poly.entity_id
_entity_poly.type
_entity_poly.pdbx_seq_one_letter_code
_entity_poly.pdbx_strand_id
1 'polypeptide(L)'
;MASVTLEHLTKTYPNGFVSVDDVSLHIEDGEFVVFHGPSGCGKSTILRMIGGLEDITSGSIYLGKELLNDILPRDRHLAMAFQNYTLYRHFNVYDNIALGLRLRNLPRTVIDSRVKEAARFFGVTDVLDKKIRTLSDSARQRVALGRAIVFHPKVLLVDEDFAHQDEDRRKEMLGDILEINAELGITVLYVTNKPEEATGLRKKTVYMKDGKITAVH
;
A
#
# COMPACT_ATOMS: atom_id res chain seq x y z
N MET A 1 13.36 -6.63 -10.78
CA MET A 1 12.06 -7.27 -10.63
C MET A 1 11.77 -7.40 -9.15
N ALA A 2 10.56 -7.10 -8.74
CA ALA A 2 10.19 -6.96 -7.33
C ALA A 2 9.00 -7.87 -6.97
N SER A 3 9.15 -9.19 -7.24
CA SER A 3 8.22 -10.19 -6.71
C SER A 3 8.20 -10.15 -5.18
N VAL A 4 7.08 -10.49 -4.59
CA VAL A 4 6.94 -10.66 -3.13
C VAL A 4 6.71 -12.14 -2.84
N THR A 5 7.56 -12.73 -2.00
CA THR A 5 7.42 -14.12 -1.59
C THR A 5 7.28 -14.21 -0.07
N LEU A 6 6.26 -14.92 0.36
CA LEU A 6 6.00 -15.28 1.75
C LEU A 6 6.27 -16.78 1.89
N GLU A 7 7.09 -17.18 2.85
CA GLU A 7 7.41 -18.57 3.12
C GLU A 7 7.12 -18.91 4.57
N HIS A 8 6.14 -19.78 4.79
CA HIS A 8 5.73 -20.28 6.11
C HIS A 8 5.50 -19.17 7.14
N LEU A 9 4.90 -18.04 6.66
CA LEU A 9 4.74 -16.84 7.46
C LEU A 9 3.73 -17.04 8.56
N THR A 10 4.13 -16.80 9.80
CA THR A 10 3.29 -16.94 10.99
C THR A 10 3.39 -15.71 11.89
N LYS A 11 2.24 -15.27 12.42
CA LYS A 11 2.16 -14.25 13.45
C LYS A 11 1.32 -14.71 14.62
N THR A 12 1.96 -14.86 15.77
CA THR A 12 1.31 -15.11 17.07
C THR A 12 1.56 -13.93 18.00
N TYR A 13 0.51 -13.35 18.54
CA TYR A 13 0.61 -12.25 19.51
C TYR A 13 0.91 -12.79 20.93
N PRO A 14 1.43 -11.93 21.84
CA PRO A 14 1.79 -12.35 23.20
C PRO A 14 0.64 -12.99 24.01
N ASN A 15 -0.61 -12.68 23.69
CA ASN A 15 -1.80 -13.28 24.29
C ASN A 15 -2.17 -14.67 23.75
N GLY A 16 -1.32 -15.25 22.88
CA GLY A 16 -1.54 -16.56 22.25
C GLY A 16 -2.43 -16.51 20.99
N PHE A 17 -2.96 -15.34 20.59
CA PHE A 17 -3.78 -15.23 19.38
C PHE A 17 -2.93 -15.36 18.13
N VAL A 18 -3.24 -16.36 17.29
CA VAL A 18 -2.61 -16.59 15.99
C VAL A 18 -3.36 -15.81 14.92
N SER A 19 -2.78 -14.74 14.44
CA SER A 19 -3.37 -13.87 13.41
C SER A 19 -3.08 -14.32 11.99
N VAL A 20 -1.90 -14.92 11.77
CA VAL A 20 -1.45 -15.51 10.50
C VAL A 20 -0.81 -16.84 10.83
N ASP A 21 -1.22 -17.90 10.13
CA ASP A 21 -0.84 -19.27 10.44
C ASP A 21 -0.33 -19.99 9.17
N ASP A 22 0.99 -20.15 9.08
CA ASP A 22 1.71 -20.90 8.03
C ASP A 22 1.34 -20.46 6.60
N VAL A 23 1.37 -19.16 6.33
CA VAL A 23 1.03 -18.60 5.02
C VAL A 23 2.24 -18.62 4.09
N SER A 24 2.10 -19.32 2.95
CA SER A 24 3.06 -19.27 1.84
C SER A 24 2.37 -18.77 0.57
N LEU A 25 2.98 -17.76 -0.10
CA LEU A 25 2.42 -17.13 -1.29
C LEU A 25 3.54 -16.50 -2.12
N HIS A 26 3.46 -16.66 -3.43
CA HIS A 26 4.30 -15.95 -4.38
C HIS A 26 3.47 -14.98 -5.22
N ILE A 27 3.95 -13.74 -5.30
CA ILE A 27 3.35 -12.63 -6.05
C ILE A 27 4.39 -12.16 -7.06
N GLU A 28 4.03 -12.18 -8.34
CA GLU A 28 4.93 -11.76 -9.41
C GLU A 28 5.15 -10.23 -9.42
N ASP A 29 6.24 -9.82 -10.04
CA ASP A 29 6.54 -8.40 -10.27
C ASP A 29 5.44 -7.74 -11.13
N GLY A 30 4.94 -6.58 -10.68
CA GLY A 30 3.86 -5.84 -11.35
C GLY A 30 2.47 -6.47 -11.19
N GLU A 31 2.33 -7.56 -10.43
CA GLU A 31 1.04 -8.20 -10.21
C GLU A 31 0.15 -7.35 -9.29
N PHE A 32 -1.15 -7.33 -9.56
CA PHE A 32 -2.17 -6.79 -8.66
C PHE A 32 -2.86 -7.95 -7.94
N VAL A 33 -2.68 -8.04 -6.63
CA VAL A 33 -3.23 -9.13 -5.81
C VAL A 33 -4.22 -8.59 -4.79
N VAL A 34 -5.41 -9.18 -4.76
CA VAL A 34 -6.47 -8.86 -3.81
C VAL A 34 -6.46 -9.87 -2.67
N PHE A 35 -6.31 -9.42 -1.43
CA PHE A 35 -6.53 -10.23 -0.24
C PHE A 35 -7.96 -10.03 0.23
N HIS A 36 -8.78 -11.08 0.14
CA HIS A 36 -10.18 -11.05 0.54
C HIS A 36 -10.47 -12.01 1.69
N GLY A 37 -11.37 -11.62 2.57
CA GLY A 37 -11.84 -12.44 3.69
C GLY A 37 -12.49 -11.62 4.80
N PRO A 38 -13.11 -12.26 5.80
CA PRO A 38 -13.78 -11.55 6.89
C PRO A 38 -12.84 -10.66 7.70
N SER A 39 -13.42 -9.68 8.42
CA SER A 39 -12.65 -8.84 9.33
C SER A 39 -11.95 -9.69 10.40
N GLY A 40 -10.69 -9.34 10.71
CA GLY A 40 -9.89 -10.06 11.71
C GLY A 40 -9.24 -11.36 11.21
N CYS A 41 -9.40 -11.78 9.95
CA CYS A 41 -8.80 -13.02 9.46
C CYS A 41 -7.30 -12.93 9.09
N GLY A 42 -6.60 -11.82 9.40
CA GLY A 42 -5.14 -11.70 9.24
C GLY A 42 -4.66 -10.89 8.04
N LYS A 43 -5.53 -10.38 7.16
CA LYS A 43 -5.15 -9.62 5.94
C LYS A 43 -4.25 -8.40 6.23
N SER A 44 -4.72 -7.50 7.08
CA SER A 44 -3.96 -6.29 7.47
C SER A 44 -2.67 -6.65 8.22
N THR A 45 -2.67 -7.75 8.96
CA THR A 45 -1.47 -8.25 9.65
C THR A 45 -0.41 -8.67 8.63
N ILE A 46 -0.78 -9.38 7.56
CA ILE A 46 0.15 -9.73 6.46
C ILE A 46 0.73 -8.46 5.83
N LEU A 47 -0.11 -7.48 5.48
CA LEU A 47 0.39 -6.24 4.90
C LEU A 47 1.35 -5.51 5.83
N ARG A 48 1.04 -5.43 7.13
CA ARG A 48 1.90 -4.79 8.13
C ARG A 48 3.22 -5.53 8.31
N MET A 49 3.23 -6.86 8.28
CA MET A 49 4.46 -7.65 8.33
C MET A 49 5.32 -7.41 7.07
N ILE A 50 4.72 -7.39 5.87
CA ILE A 50 5.43 -7.03 4.63
C ILE A 50 5.99 -5.61 4.72
N GLY A 51 5.22 -4.66 5.22
CA GLY A 51 5.62 -3.26 5.43
C GLY A 51 6.66 -3.05 6.55
N GLY A 52 6.92 -4.07 7.38
CA GLY A 52 7.82 -3.99 8.54
C GLY A 52 7.25 -3.19 9.70
N LEU A 53 5.93 -3.04 9.75
CA LEU A 53 5.21 -2.36 10.83
C LEU A 53 4.73 -3.34 11.91
N GLU A 54 4.90 -4.63 11.65
CA GLU A 54 4.59 -5.72 12.55
C GLU A 54 5.68 -6.79 12.41
N ASP A 55 6.21 -7.29 13.52
CA ASP A 55 7.22 -8.34 13.53
C ASP A 55 6.58 -9.70 13.19
N ILE A 56 7.30 -10.52 12.46
CA ILE A 56 6.91 -11.91 12.21
C ILE A 56 7.26 -12.77 13.43
N THR A 57 6.50 -13.85 13.67
CA THR A 57 6.86 -14.86 14.69
C THR A 57 7.77 -15.91 14.10
N SER A 58 7.49 -16.37 12.88
CA SER A 58 8.32 -17.30 12.11
C SER A 58 8.05 -17.17 10.61
N GLY A 59 8.91 -17.79 9.79
CA GLY A 59 8.85 -17.73 8.34
C GLY A 59 9.70 -16.61 7.76
N SER A 60 9.53 -16.33 6.48
CA SER A 60 10.37 -15.38 5.75
C SER A 60 9.54 -14.55 4.77
N ILE A 61 9.96 -13.29 4.58
CA ILE A 61 9.39 -12.36 3.59
C ILE A 61 10.53 -11.92 2.67
N TYR A 62 10.35 -12.09 1.36
CA TYR A 62 11.32 -11.66 0.36
C TYR A 62 10.74 -10.62 -0.58
N LEU A 63 11.58 -9.67 -0.99
CA LEU A 63 11.36 -8.77 -2.11
C LEU A 63 12.37 -9.09 -3.22
N GLY A 64 11.93 -9.78 -4.24
CA GLY A 64 12.83 -10.41 -5.19
C GLY A 64 13.70 -11.46 -4.50
N LYS A 65 15.01 -11.18 -4.38
CA LYS A 65 15.97 -12.07 -3.67
C LYS A 65 16.35 -11.55 -2.27
N GLU A 66 15.87 -10.39 -1.88
CA GLU A 66 16.23 -9.75 -0.63
C GLU A 66 15.30 -10.20 0.50
N LEU A 67 15.87 -10.75 1.57
CA LEU A 67 15.13 -11.11 2.78
C LEU A 67 14.80 -9.83 3.58
N LEU A 68 13.52 -9.60 3.86
CA LEU A 68 13.04 -8.37 4.52
C LEU A 68 12.91 -8.48 6.03
N ASN A 69 13.06 -9.64 6.64
CA ASN A 69 12.74 -9.87 8.06
C ASN A 69 13.35 -8.82 9.00
N ASP A 70 14.63 -8.50 8.80
CA ASP A 70 15.38 -7.55 9.64
C ASP A 70 15.55 -6.16 9.00
N ILE A 71 14.95 -5.94 7.82
CA ILE A 71 15.03 -4.66 7.12
C ILE A 71 14.02 -3.68 7.72
N LEU A 72 14.49 -2.49 8.09
CA LEU A 72 13.61 -1.45 8.63
C LEU A 72 12.56 -1.00 7.60
N PRO A 73 11.35 -0.60 8.01
CA PRO A 73 10.28 -0.21 7.09
C PRO A 73 10.70 0.82 6.03
N ARG A 74 11.50 1.82 6.43
CA ARG A 74 11.98 2.88 5.54
C ARG A 74 12.92 2.40 4.43
N ASP A 75 13.53 1.23 4.59
CA ASP A 75 14.57 0.69 3.70
C ASP A 75 14.03 -0.46 2.82
N ARG A 76 12.76 -0.87 3.00
CA ARG A 76 12.12 -1.98 2.26
C ARG A 76 11.71 -1.63 0.82
N HIS A 77 11.88 -0.40 0.35
CA HIS A 77 11.42 0.04 -0.97
C HIS A 77 9.91 -0.19 -1.24
N LEU A 78 9.10 -0.17 -0.19
CA LEU A 78 7.66 -0.34 -0.21
C LEU A 78 6.98 0.99 0.13
N ALA A 79 5.76 1.18 -0.37
CA ALA A 79 4.85 2.22 0.11
C ALA A 79 3.61 1.57 0.71
N MET A 80 3.03 2.21 1.72
CA MET A 80 1.78 1.78 2.31
C MET A 80 0.79 2.93 2.29
N ALA A 81 -0.36 2.70 1.67
CA ALA A 81 -1.51 3.58 1.72
C ALA A 81 -2.45 3.10 2.82
N PHE A 82 -2.60 3.93 3.85
CA PHE A 82 -3.52 3.66 4.95
C PHE A 82 -4.87 4.30 4.67
N GLN A 83 -5.93 3.69 5.17
CA GLN A 83 -7.30 4.20 5.17
C GLN A 83 -7.40 5.67 5.60
N ASN A 84 -6.73 6.04 6.68
CA ASN A 84 -6.69 7.40 7.19
C ASN A 84 -5.37 8.07 6.80
N TYR A 85 -5.23 8.38 5.49
CA TYR A 85 -4.08 9.16 5.03
C TYR A 85 -4.07 10.54 5.70
N THR A 86 -3.35 10.63 6.81
CA THR A 86 -3.19 11.92 7.49
C THR A 86 -2.24 12.78 6.68
N LEU A 87 -2.81 13.76 5.96
CA LEU A 87 -2.03 14.83 5.34
C LEU A 87 -1.66 15.87 6.40
N TYR A 88 -0.46 16.39 6.31
CA TYR A 88 0.03 17.44 7.22
C TYR A 88 -0.67 18.76 6.90
N ARG A 89 -1.63 19.14 7.73
CA ARG A 89 -2.52 20.29 7.51
C ARG A 89 -1.79 21.64 7.44
N HIS A 90 -0.63 21.74 8.05
CA HIS A 90 0.21 22.95 8.05
C HIS A 90 1.00 23.13 6.76
N PHE A 91 1.19 22.04 5.98
CA PHE A 91 1.91 22.02 4.72
C PHE A 91 0.96 22.33 3.56
N ASN A 92 1.53 22.78 2.43
CA ASN A 92 0.86 22.80 1.14
C ASN A 92 0.92 21.39 0.49
N VAL A 93 0.39 21.26 -0.73
CA VAL A 93 0.42 19.99 -1.47
C VAL A 93 1.85 19.55 -1.77
N TYR A 94 2.66 20.47 -2.29
CA TYR A 94 4.07 20.20 -2.60
C TYR A 94 4.81 19.65 -1.37
N ASP A 95 4.71 20.32 -0.23
CA ASP A 95 5.40 19.91 0.99
C ASP A 95 4.91 18.56 1.53
N ASN A 96 3.62 18.24 1.37
CA ASN A 96 3.09 16.93 1.73
C ASN A 96 3.71 15.81 0.90
N ILE A 97 3.84 16.01 -0.41
CA ILE A 97 4.45 15.01 -1.30
C ILE A 97 5.98 14.94 -1.06
N ALA A 98 6.65 16.09 -0.90
CA ALA A 98 8.09 16.21 -0.77
C ALA A 98 8.66 15.71 0.56
N LEU A 99 7.84 15.65 1.63
CA LEU A 99 8.33 15.49 3.01
C LEU A 99 9.26 14.30 3.18
N GLY A 100 8.84 13.13 2.72
CA GLY A 100 9.64 11.93 2.87
C GLY A 100 10.96 11.98 2.11
N LEU A 101 10.99 12.62 0.94
CA LEU A 101 12.23 12.83 0.16
C LEU A 101 13.19 13.77 0.88
N ARG A 102 12.66 14.82 1.54
CA ARG A 102 13.47 15.74 2.36
C ARG A 102 14.08 15.04 3.56
N LEU A 103 13.31 14.19 4.23
CA LEU A 103 13.82 13.40 5.38
C LEU A 103 14.94 12.43 5.01
N ARG A 104 15.03 12.05 3.74
CA ARG A 104 16.14 11.27 3.17
C ARG A 104 17.30 12.14 2.66
N ASN A 105 17.25 13.45 2.87
CA ASN A 105 18.28 14.42 2.46
C ASN A 105 18.61 14.38 0.96
N LEU A 106 17.59 14.12 0.10
CA LEU A 106 17.80 14.14 -1.35
C LEU A 106 18.07 15.57 -1.85
N PRO A 107 18.83 15.75 -2.96
CA PRO A 107 19.04 17.04 -3.58
C PRO A 107 17.70 17.69 -4.00
N ARG A 108 17.60 19.01 -3.84
CA ARG A 108 16.38 19.76 -4.14
C ARG A 108 15.89 19.54 -5.58
N THR A 109 16.80 19.48 -6.54
CA THR A 109 16.47 19.21 -7.95
C THR A 109 15.78 17.86 -8.15
N VAL A 110 16.22 16.83 -7.42
CA VAL A 110 15.61 15.48 -7.43
C VAL A 110 14.22 15.52 -6.77
N ILE A 111 14.09 16.22 -5.63
CA ILE A 111 12.81 16.39 -4.94
C ILE A 111 11.81 17.10 -5.87
N ASP A 112 12.20 18.24 -6.48
CA ASP A 112 11.35 19.01 -7.37
C ASP A 112 10.88 18.18 -8.58
N SER A 113 11.78 17.39 -9.18
CA SER A 113 11.45 16.51 -10.30
C SER A 113 10.42 15.45 -9.92
N ARG A 114 10.67 14.72 -8.83
CA ARG A 114 9.80 13.63 -8.38
C ARG A 114 8.43 14.13 -7.91
N VAL A 115 8.39 15.27 -7.21
CA VAL A 115 7.11 15.88 -6.79
C VAL A 115 6.28 16.30 -8.00
N LYS A 116 6.90 16.93 -9.01
CA LYS A 116 6.21 17.32 -10.24
C LYS A 116 5.72 16.12 -11.05
N GLU A 117 6.48 15.04 -11.07
CA GLU A 117 6.09 13.78 -11.71
C GLU A 117 4.85 13.18 -11.02
N ALA A 118 4.88 12.99 -9.70
CA ALA A 118 3.75 12.50 -8.93
C ALA A 118 2.51 13.42 -9.04
N ALA A 119 2.73 14.75 -9.02
CA ALA A 119 1.65 15.72 -9.16
C ALA A 119 0.99 15.69 -10.54
N ARG A 120 1.76 15.45 -11.60
CA ARG A 120 1.24 15.29 -12.96
C ARG A 120 0.43 14.01 -13.09
N PHE A 121 0.96 12.91 -12.57
CA PHE A 121 0.28 11.62 -12.60
C PHE A 121 -1.13 11.70 -11.99
N PHE A 122 -1.28 12.35 -10.84
CA PHE A 122 -2.55 12.48 -10.15
C PHE A 122 -3.35 13.75 -10.51
N GLY A 123 -2.94 14.55 -11.49
CA GLY A 123 -3.65 15.76 -11.90
C GLY A 123 -3.76 16.83 -10.81
N VAL A 124 -2.76 16.93 -9.91
CA VAL A 124 -2.72 17.90 -8.81
C VAL A 124 -1.66 18.99 -8.99
N THR A 125 -1.12 19.14 -10.19
CA THR A 125 -0.08 20.13 -10.52
C THR A 125 -0.51 21.56 -10.21
N ASP A 126 -1.73 21.93 -10.57
CA ASP A 126 -2.26 23.30 -10.43
C ASP A 126 -2.58 23.68 -8.99
N VAL A 127 -2.48 22.74 -8.08
CA VAL A 127 -2.77 22.94 -6.65
C VAL A 127 -1.56 22.74 -5.74
N LEU A 128 -0.35 22.58 -6.28
CA LEU A 128 0.88 22.30 -5.51
C LEU A 128 1.12 23.31 -4.37
N ASP A 129 0.83 24.58 -4.62
CA ASP A 129 1.02 25.64 -3.61
C ASP A 129 -0.17 25.82 -2.65
N LYS A 130 -1.30 25.14 -2.91
CA LYS A 130 -2.50 25.25 -2.08
C LYS A 130 -2.36 24.51 -0.75
N LYS A 131 -3.00 25.04 0.27
CA LYS A 131 -3.10 24.36 1.57
C LYS A 131 -4.07 23.20 1.50
N ILE A 132 -3.75 22.09 2.18
CA ILE A 132 -4.56 20.86 2.18
C ILE A 132 -6.03 21.11 2.55
N ARG A 133 -6.29 22.05 3.49
CA ARG A 133 -7.65 22.37 3.94
C ARG A 133 -8.57 22.96 2.87
N THR A 134 -7.98 23.48 1.77
CA THR A 134 -8.76 24.09 0.67
C THR A 134 -9.08 23.13 -0.45
N LEU A 135 -8.60 21.89 -0.37
CA LEU A 135 -8.80 20.85 -1.36
C LEU A 135 -10.10 20.08 -1.11
N SER A 136 -10.69 19.54 -2.19
CA SER A 136 -11.71 18.50 -2.10
C SER A 136 -11.13 17.22 -1.49
N ASP A 137 -12.00 16.33 -1.03
CA ASP A 137 -11.57 15.04 -0.47
C ASP A 137 -10.86 14.16 -1.51
N SER A 138 -11.35 14.14 -2.76
CA SER A 138 -10.71 13.45 -3.88
C SER A 138 -9.30 14.01 -4.14
N ALA A 139 -9.13 15.33 -4.21
CA ALA A 139 -7.81 15.93 -4.38
C ALA A 139 -6.87 15.60 -3.21
N ARG A 140 -7.36 15.57 -1.96
CA ARG A 140 -6.57 15.15 -0.79
C ARG A 140 -6.11 13.69 -0.92
N GLN A 141 -6.99 12.82 -1.37
CA GLN A 141 -6.68 11.40 -1.63
C GLN A 141 -5.56 11.27 -2.64
N ARG A 142 -5.65 11.95 -3.79
CA ARG A 142 -4.62 11.96 -4.83
C ARG A 142 -3.29 12.52 -4.33
N VAL A 143 -3.30 13.54 -3.48
CA VAL A 143 -2.09 14.03 -2.81
C VAL A 143 -1.47 12.95 -1.90
N ALA A 144 -2.29 12.18 -1.19
CA ALA A 144 -1.81 11.10 -0.34
C ALA A 144 -1.20 9.94 -1.14
N LEU A 145 -1.82 9.57 -2.25
CA LEU A 145 -1.26 8.59 -3.19
C LEU A 145 0.03 9.12 -3.83
N GLY A 146 0.07 10.40 -4.24
CA GLY A 146 1.28 11.05 -4.73
C GLY A 146 2.44 11.00 -3.72
N ARG A 147 2.15 11.21 -2.44
CA ARG A 147 3.14 11.04 -1.37
C ARG A 147 3.62 9.59 -1.22
N ALA A 148 2.76 8.62 -1.46
CA ALA A 148 3.13 7.21 -1.39
C ALA A 148 4.05 6.81 -2.55
N ILE A 149 3.75 7.24 -3.79
CA ILE A 149 4.51 6.82 -4.98
C ILE A 149 5.76 7.66 -5.27
N VAL A 150 5.91 8.84 -4.64
CA VAL A 150 7.04 9.77 -4.90
C VAL A 150 8.42 9.16 -4.67
N PHE A 151 8.50 8.06 -3.93
CA PHE A 151 9.72 7.28 -3.70
C PHE A 151 10.01 6.26 -4.80
N HIS A 152 9.14 6.12 -5.80
CA HIS A 152 9.17 5.04 -6.77
C HIS A 152 9.24 3.66 -6.08
N PRO A 153 8.24 3.35 -5.23
CA PRO A 153 8.22 2.07 -4.53
C PRO A 153 8.08 0.93 -5.52
N LYS A 154 8.64 -0.22 -5.19
CA LYS A 154 8.48 -1.43 -5.98
C LYS A 154 7.13 -2.11 -5.72
N VAL A 155 6.60 -1.93 -4.51
CA VAL A 155 5.33 -2.50 -4.07
C VAL A 155 4.50 -1.43 -3.35
N LEU A 156 3.21 -1.37 -3.66
CA LEU A 156 2.21 -0.58 -2.96
C LEU A 156 1.30 -1.50 -2.15
N LEU A 157 1.31 -1.31 -0.84
CA LEU A 157 0.43 -1.99 0.09
C LEU A 157 -0.78 -1.11 0.37
N VAL A 158 -1.99 -1.61 0.17
CA VAL A 158 -3.23 -0.86 0.39
C VAL A 158 -4.09 -1.61 1.41
N ASP A 159 -4.12 -1.08 2.62
CA ASP A 159 -4.93 -1.64 3.72
C ASP A 159 -6.27 -0.93 3.75
N GLU A 160 -7.31 -1.58 3.19
CA GLU A 160 -8.65 -1.04 3.12
C GLU A 160 -9.50 -1.53 4.30
N ASP A 161 -9.66 -0.67 5.29
CA ASP A 161 -10.74 -0.77 6.27
C ASP A 161 -11.76 0.38 6.07
N PHE A 162 -12.20 0.57 4.82
CA PHE A 162 -13.09 1.66 4.39
C PHE A 162 -14.56 1.43 4.79
N ALA A 163 -14.82 0.86 5.95
CA ALA A 163 -16.17 0.56 6.41
C ALA A 163 -17.13 1.78 6.42
N HIS A 164 -16.59 2.99 6.32
CA HIS A 164 -17.36 4.24 6.44
C HIS A 164 -17.23 5.20 5.24
N GLN A 165 -16.58 4.80 4.14
CA GLN A 165 -16.50 5.67 2.96
C GLN A 165 -17.70 5.45 2.01
N ASP A 166 -18.09 6.55 1.36
CA ASP A 166 -19.02 6.56 0.24
C ASP A 166 -18.51 5.66 -0.89
N GLU A 167 -19.41 4.87 -1.47
CA GLU A 167 -19.09 3.88 -2.51
C GLU A 167 -18.43 4.52 -3.75
N ASP A 168 -18.85 5.73 -4.14
CA ASP A 168 -18.29 6.42 -5.29
C ASP A 168 -16.83 6.83 -5.06
N ARG A 169 -16.51 7.33 -3.87
CA ARG A 169 -15.12 7.69 -3.51
C ARG A 169 -14.20 6.48 -3.49
N ARG A 170 -14.73 5.35 -3.06
CA ARG A 170 -13.96 4.12 -3.03
C ARG A 170 -13.68 3.61 -4.44
N LYS A 171 -14.66 3.68 -5.35
CA LYS A 171 -14.47 3.34 -6.77
C LYS A 171 -13.43 4.26 -7.42
N GLU A 172 -13.47 5.57 -7.11
CA GLU A 172 -12.46 6.52 -7.60
C GLU A 172 -11.05 6.15 -7.10
N MET A 173 -10.88 5.87 -5.81
CA MET A 173 -9.60 5.45 -5.24
C MET A 173 -9.08 4.15 -5.85
N LEU A 174 -9.97 3.17 -6.02
CA LEU A 174 -9.61 1.91 -6.65
C LEU A 174 -9.16 2.12 -8.10
N GLY A 175 -9.83 3.03 -8.83
CA GLY A 175 -9.42 3.47 -10.16
C GLY A 175 -8.00 4.05 -10.16
N ASP A 176 -7.71 4.99 -9.25
CA ASP A 176 -6.38 5.59 -9.10
C ASP A 176 -5.30 4.51 -8.78
N ILE A 177 -5.62 3.50 -7.95
CA ILE A 177 -4.68 2.41 -7.61
C ILE A 177 -4.45 1.46 -8.79
N LEU A 178 -5.49 1.18 -9.58
CA LEU A 178 -5.36 0.38 -10.80
C LEU A 178 -4.50 1.09 -11.84
N GLU A 179 -4.64 2.41 -11.96
CA GLU A 179 -3.81 3.24 -12.85
C GLU A 179 -2.34 3.23 -12.40
N ILE A 180 -2.05 3.33 -11.10
CA ILE A 180 -0.69 3.15 -10.54
C ILE A 180 -0.09 1.81 -10.97
N ASN A 181 -0.84 0.71 -10.84
CA ASN A 181 -0.35 -0.60 -11.23
C ASN A 181 -0.10 -0.68 -12.74
N ALA A 182 -1.03 -0.20 -13.57
CA ALA A 182 -0.96 -0.31 -15.03
C ALA A 182 0.13 0.58 -15.64
N GLU A 183 0.25 1.85 -15.20
CA GLU A 183 1.13 2.84 -15.81
C GLU A 183 2.55 2.79 -15.23
N LEU A 184 2.69 2.50 -13.93
CA LEU A 184 3.99 2.50 -13.25
C LEU A 184 4.57 1.09 -13.07
N GLY A 185 3.82 0.03 -13.38
CA GLY A 185 4.27 -1.35 -13.23
C GLY A 185 4.55 -1.74 -11.76
N ILE A 186 3.98 -1.02 -10.79
CA ILE A 186 4.18 -1.28 -9.36
C ILE A 186 3.34 -2.49 -8.96
N THR A 187 3.93 -3.46 -8.25
CA THR A 187 3.18 -4.55 -7.63
C THR A 187 2.22 -4.00 -6.57
N VAL A 188 0.95 -4.40 -6.61
CA VAL A 188 -0.07 -3.93 -5.67
C VAL A 188 -0.63 -5.08 -4.83
N LEU A 189 -0.60 -4.93 -3.52
CA LEU A 189 -1.30 -5.80 -2.58
C LEU A 189 -2.46 -5.00 -1.96
N TYR A 190 -3.66 -5.37 -2.33
CA TYR A 190 -4.90 -4.69 -1.95
C TYR A 190 -5.73 -5.56 -1.01
N VAL A 191 -6.06 -5.07 0.17
CA VAL A 191 -6.88 -5.79 1.15
C VAL A 191 -8.31 -5.27 1.09
N THR A 192 -9.28 -6.17 1.00
CA THR A 192 -10.70 -5.83 1.08
C THR A 192 -11.52 -6.91 1.80
N ASN A 193 -12.61 -6.50 2.42
CA ASN A 193 -13.64 -7.41 2.94
C ASN A 193 -14.89 -7.48 2.04
N LYS A 194 -14.86 -6.82 0.87
CA LYS A 194 -16.00 -6.73 -0.05
C LYS A 194 -15.89 -7.74 -1.18
N PRO A 195 -16.85 -8.69 -1.28
CA PRO A 195 -16.84 -9.71 -2.32
C PRO A 195 -16.88 -9.13 -3.74
N GLU A 196 -17.62 -8.03 -3.94
CA GLU A 196 -17.76 -7.36 -5.24
C GLU A 196 -16.44 -6.81 -5.78
N GLU A 197 -15.53 -6.37 -4.91
CA GLU A 197 -14.20 -5.93 -5.32
C GLU A 197 -13.29 -7.12 -5.65
N ALA A 198 -13.33 -8.17 -4.84
CA ALA A 198 -12.56 -9.38 -5.08
C ALA A 198 -12.91 -10.02 -6.45
N THR A 199 -14.19 -10.06 -6.81
CA THR A 199 -14.64 -10.67 -8.07
C THR A 199 -14.64 -9.70 -9.25
N GLY A 200 -14.96 -8.43 -9.01
CA GLY A 200 -15.13 -7.41 -10.05
C GLY A 200 -13.82 -6.99 -10.71
N LEU A 201 -12.71 -7.02 -9.98
CA LEU A 201 -11.40 -6.60 -10.49
C LEU A 201 -10.76 -7.57 -11.48
N ARG A 202 -11.22 -8.83 -11.54
CA ARG A 202 -10.61 -9.88 -12.38
C ARG A 202 -9.09 -9.97 -12.21
N LYS A 203 -8.61 -9.79 -10.98
CA LYS A 203 -7.21 -9.87 -10.59
C LYS A 203 -7.01 -11.10 -9.71
N LYS A 204 -5.77 -11.53 -9.55
CA LYS A 204 -5.44 -12.62 -8.63
C LYS A 204 -5.99 -12.33 -7.25
N THR A 205 -6.84 -13.21 -6.75
CA THR A 205 -7.50 -13.06 -5.46
C THR A 205 -7.09 -14.17 -4.50
N VAL A 206 -6.57 -13.76 -3.35
CA VAL A 206 -6.17 -14.63 -2.25
C VAL A 206 -7.27 -14.58 -1.19
N TYR A 207 -7.96 -15.70 -1.00
CA TYR A 207 -9.00 -15.82 0.01
C TYR A 207 -8.40 -16.25 1.34
N MET A 208 -8.73 -15.51 2.39
CA MET A 208 -8.23 -15.77 3.75
C MET A 208 -9.36 -16.05 4.73
N LYS A 209 -9.12 -16.99 5.63
CA LYS A 209 -9.98 -17.30 6.76
C LYS A 209 -9.14 -17.82 7.92
N ASP A 210 -9.42 -17.34 9.14
CA ASP A 210 -8.80 -17.81 10.39
C ASP A 210 -7.24 -17.88 10.31
N GLY A 211 -6.62 -16.83 9.76
CA GLY A 211 -5.16 -16.71 9.61
C GLY A 211 -4.55 -17.46 8.44
N LYS A 212 -5.32 -18.20 7.66
CA LYS A 212 -4.84 -19.08 6.57
C LYS A 212 -5.32 -18.63 5.20
N ILE A 213 -4.55 -18.98 4.16
CA ILE A 213 -5.02 -18.92 2.77
C ILE A 213 -5.88 -20.15 2.53
N THR A 214 -7.11 -19.93 2.04
CA THR A 214 -8.07 -21.01 1.74
C THR A 214 -8.19 -21.29 0.24
N ALA A 215 -7.96 -20.28 -0.59
CA ALA A 215 -7.96 -20.40 -2.06
C ALA A 215 -7.16 -19.25 -2.68
N VAL A 216 -6.66 -19.48 -3.90
CA VAL A 216 -6.06 -18.47 -4.78
C VAL A 216 -6.66 -18.63 -6.17
N HIS A 217 -7.23 -17.56 -6.73
CA HIS A 217 -7.89 -17.56 -8.04
C HIS A 217 -7.35 -16.42 -8.91
#